data_6f37cd9b2dc2e52a53b280d8d712b333
#
_entry.id   6f37cd9b2dc2e52a53b280d8d712b333
#
_cell.length_a   1.000
_cell.length_b   1.000
_cell.length_c   1.000
_cell.angle_alpha   90.00
_cell.angle_beta   90.00
_cell.angle_gamma   90.00
#
_symmetry.space_group_name_H-M   'P 1'
#
loop_
_entity.id
_entity.type
_entity.pdbx_description
1 polymer ?
#
loop_
_entity_poly.entity_id
_entity_poly.type
_entity_poly.pdbx_seq_one_letter_code
_entity_poly.pdbx_strand_id
1 'polypeptide(L)'
;MKEVVLDTETTGLSVKDGHRIVEIGCIELNNLIPTKNVFHCYLNPKRKVSESALKVHGYTDEFLSDKKEFAEVADEFLAFI
;
A
#
# COMPACT_ATOMS: atom_id res chain seq x y z
N MET A 1 18.73 -10.64 -12.90
CA MET A 1 17.31 -10.93 -12.75
C MET A 1 16.64 -9.76 -12.08
N LYS A 2 15.51 -9.33 -12.60
CA LYS A 2 14.73 -8.25 -12.05
C LYS A 2 13.70 -8.80 -11.06
N GLU A 3 13.65 -8.24 -9.88
CA GLU A 3 12.70 -8.61 -8.84
C GLU A 3 12.04 -7.35 -8.26
N VAL A 4 10.87 -7.52 -7.65
CA VAL A 4 10.17 -6.44 -6.96
C VAL A 4 9.90 -6.89 -5.54
N VAL A 5 10.35 -6.10 -4.56
CA VAL A 5 9.99 -6.28 -3.16
C VAL A 5 8.76 -5.43 -2.89
N LEU A 6 7.71 -6.05 -2.39
CA LEU A 6 6.42 -5.43 -2.12
C LEU A 6 6.11 -5.48 -0.63
N ASP A 7 5.69 -4.34 -0.09
CA ASP A 7 5.19 -4.25 1.28
C ASP A 7 3.91 -3.43 1.30
N THR A 8 2.97 -3.78 2.17
CA THR A 8 1.68 -3.09 2.28
C THR A 8 1.31 -2.86 3.75
N GLU A 9 0.53 -1.80 3.97
CA GLU A 9 -0.20 -1.57 5.22
C GLU A 9 -1.70 -1.61 4.92
N THR A 10 -2.50 -2.00 5.90
CA THR A 10 -3.93 -2.22 5.72
C THR A 10 -4.75 -1.60 6.84
N THR A 11 -6.08 -1.63 6.68
CA THR A 11 -7.01 -1.19 7.73
C THR A 11 -7.15 -2.21 8.87
N GLY A 12 -6.71 -3.45 8.67
CA GLY A 12 -6.79 -4.52 9.66
C GLY A 12 -6.26 -5.82 9.10
N LEU A 13 -6.31 -6.89 9.90
CA LEU A 13 -5.63 -8.14 9.60
C LEU A 13 -6.39 -9.09 8.67
N SER A 14 -7.71 -9.02 8.61
CA SER A 14 -8.51 -10.00 7.89
C SER A 14 -9.20 -9.43 6.67
N VAL A 15 -8.90 -9.96 5.49
CA VAL A 15 -9.59 -9.62 4.26
C VAL A 15 -11.07 -10.00 4.34
N LYS A 16 -11.40 -11.07 5.07
CA LYS A 16 -12.80 -11.50 5.28
C LYS A 16 -13.64 -10.45 5.98
N ASP A 17 -13.04 -9.62 6.82
CA ASP A 17 -13.73 -8.54 7.50
C ASP A 17 -13.79 -7.27 6.66
N GLY A 18 -13.42 -7.36 5.37
CA GLY A 18 -13.46 -6.25 4.44
C GLY A 18 -12.32 -5.26 4.61
N HIS A 19 -11.24 -5.64 5.25
CA HIS A 19 -10.08 -4.76 5.40
C HIS A 19 -9.38 -4.54 4.06
N ARG A 20 -8.83 -3.35 3.87
CA ARG A 20 -8.27 -2.88 2.60
C ARG A 20 -6.89 -2.31 2.78
N ILE A 21 -6.13 -2.27 1.69
CA ILE A 21 -4.77 -1.71 1.67
C ILE A 21 -4.86 -0.19 1.79
N VAL A 22 -3.97 0.40 2.61
CA VAL A 22 -3.83 1.85 2.78
C VAL A 22 -2.48 2.39 2.33
N GLU A 23 -1.49 1.52 2.17
CA GLU A 23 -0.18 1.91 1.65
C GLU A 23 0.42 0.76 0.85
N ILE A 24 1.06 1.12 -0.27
CA ILE A 24 1.82 0.17 -1.09
C ILE A 24 3.22 0.75 -1.27
N GLY A 25 4.23 -0.06 -0.96
CA GLY A 25 5.62 0.28 -1.22
C GLY A 25 6.27 -0.82 -2.04
N CYS A 26 6.89 -0.47 -3.17
CA CYS A 26 7.60 -1.41 -4.02
C CYS A 26 8.99 -0.89 -4.32
N ILE A 27 9.98 -1.78 -4.28
CA ILE A 27 11.37 -1.49 -4.64
C ILE A 27 11.80 -2.50 -5.69
N GLU A 28 12.34 -2.00 -6.80
CA GLU A 28 12.91 -2.86 -7.83
C GLU A 28 14.34 -3.24 -7.46
N LEU A 29 14.63 -4.53 -7.58
CA LEU A 29 15.99 -5.06 -7.44
C LEU A 29 16.45 -5.61 -8.79
N ASN A 30 17.72 -5.41 -9.11
CA ASN A 30 18.36 -6.05 -10.24
C ASN A 30 19.59 -6.81 -9.74
N ASN A 31 19.58 -8.12 -9.87
CA ASN A 31 20.60 -9.00 -9.30
C ASN A 31 20.80 -8.75 -7.82
N LEU A 32 19.68 -8.64 -7.07
CA LEU A 32 19.61 -8.42 -5.62
C LEU A 32 20.11 -7.03 -5.17
N ILE A 33 20.34 -6.11 -6.09
CA ILE A 33 20.77 -4.75 -5.78
C ILE A 33 19.60 -3.79 -6.05
N PRO A 34 19.19 -2.94 -5.08
CA PRO A 34 18.13 -1.97 -5.32
C PRO A 34 18.47 -1.02 -6.47
N THR A 35 17.51 -0.82 -7.35
CA THR A 35 17.61 0.19 -8.41
C THR A 35 17.00 1.50 -7.90
N LYS A 36 16.93 2.52 -8.78
CA LYS A 36 16.27 3.78 -8.45
C LYS A 36 14.77 3.72 -8.69
N ASN A 37 14.24 2.62 -9.24
CA ASN A 37 12.83 2.50 -9.54
C ASN A 37 12.08 2.05 -8.29
N VAL A 38 11.20 2.92 -7.80
CA VAL A 38 10.33 2.65 -6.65
C VAL A 38 8.90 3.05 -7.00
N PHE A 39 7.94 2.37 -6.39
CA PHE A 39 6.54 2.76 -6.42
C PHE A 39 6.06 2.91 -4.98
N HIS A 40 5.42 4.02 -4.67
CA HIS A 40 4.90 4.24 -3.33
C HIS A 40 3.64 5.08 -3.40
N CYS A 41 2.58 4.65 -2.70
CA CYS A 41 1.39 5.45 -2.56
C CYS A 41 0.65 5.12 -1.28
N TYR A 42 -0.12 6.09 -0.78
CA TYR A 42 -1.15 5.88 0.23
C TYR A 42 -2.49 5.80 -0.47
N LEU A 43 -3.42 5.06 0.14
CA LEU A 43 -4.73 4.83 -0.45
C LEU A 43 -5.85 5.17 0.52
N ASN A 44 -6.94 5.69 -0.01
CA ASN A 44 -8.17 5.87 0.75
C ASN A 44 -8.95 4.55 0.72
N PRO A 45 -9.10 3.87 1.86
CA PRO A 45 -9.75 2.55 1.89
C PRO A 45 -11.27 2.63 1.87
N LYS A 46 -11.86 3.83 1.99
CA LYS A 46 -13.30 4.05 2.11
C LYS A 46 -13.92 3.26 3.27
N ARG A 47 -13.16 3.07 4.34
CA ARG A 47 -13.60 2.47 5.60
C ARG A 47 -12.68 2.91 6.73
N LYS A 48 -13.12 2.69 7.97
CA LYS A 48 -12.32 3.00 9.14
C LYS A 48 -11.11 2.09 9.26
N VAL A 49 -9.99 2.68 9.65
CA VAL A 49 -8.80 1.93 10.08
C VAL A 49 -9.09 1.38 11.48
N SER A 50 -8.78 0.09 11.71
CA SER A 50 -8.95 -0.51 13.03
C SER A 50 -7.94 0.10 14.02
N GLU A 51 -8.27 0.06 15.33
CA GLU A 51 -7.36 0.54 16.36
C GLU A 51 -6.01 -0.19 16.32
N SER A 52 -6.05 -1.50 16.12
CA SER A 52 -4.82 -2.31 16.08
C SER A 52 -3.93 -1.94 14.90
N ALA A 53 -4.51 -1.70 13.73
CA ALA A 53 -3.76 -1.26 12.56
C ALA A 53 -3.19 0.14 12.76
N LEU A 54 -3.98 1.05 13.31
CA LEU A 54 -3.55 2.42 13.60
C LEU A 54 -2.34 2.44 14.53
N LYS A 55 -2.30 1.56 15.52
CA LYS A 55 -1.15 1.44 16.43
C LYS A 55 0.12 0.99 15.71
N VAL A 56 -0.01 0.23 14.63
CA VAL A 56 1.13 -0.27 13.86
C VAL A 56 1.68 0.79 12.91
N HIS A 57 0.82 1.38 12.07
CA HIS A 57 1.30 2.29 11.01
C HIS A 57 1.03 3.76 11.27
N GLY A 58 0.10 4.10 12.15
CA GLY A 58 -0.18 5.49 12.52
C GLY A 58 -0.98 6.29 11.49
N TYR A 59 -1.50 5.65 10.43
CA TYR A 59 -2.27 6.36 9.40
C TYR A 59 -3.71 6.49 9.83
N THR A 60 -4.14 7.73 10.11
CA THR A 60 -5.49 8.04 10.56
C THR A 60 -6.47 8.06 9.39
N ASP A 61 -7.77 7.91 9.71
CA ASP A 61 -8.82 8.05 8.70
C ASP A 61 -8.75 9.42 8.02
N GLU A 62 -8.47 10.47 8.79
CA GLU A 62 -8.34 11.83 8.27
C GLU A 62 -7.16 11.95 7.29
N PHE A 63 -6.00 11.39 7.63
CA PHE A 63 -4.84 11.40 6.75
C PHE A 63 -5.13 10.74 5.41
N LEU A 64 -5.87 9.62 5.44
CA LEU A 64 -6.16 8.84 4.23
C LEU A 64 -7.34 9.38 3.42
N SER A 65 -8.11 10.31 3.97
CA SER A 65 -9.37 10.77 3.37
C SER A 65 -9.19 11.48 2.03
N ASP A 66 -8.04 12.11 1.79
CA ASP A 66 -7.75 12.82 0.54
C ASP A 66 -6.91 12.01 -0.45
N LYS A 67 -6.65 10.73 -0.14
CA LYS A 67 -5.85 9.88 -1.01
C LYS A 67 -6.73 9.23 -2.08
N LYS A 68 -6.08 8.78 -3.16
CA LYS A 68 -6.76 8.05 -4.24
C LYS A 68 -7.19 6.67 -3.75
N GLU A 69 -8.26 6.14 -4.34
CA GLU A 69 -8.65 4.76 -4.10
C GLU A 69 -7.77 3.81 -4.92
N PHE A 70 -7.72 2.55 -4.52
CA PHE A 70 -6.89 1.55 -5.20
C PHE A 70 -7.20 1.46 -6.70
N ALA A 71 -8.48 1.51 -7.07
CA ALA A 71 -8.89 1.43 -8.47
C ALA A 71 -8.24 2.52 -9.34
N GLU A 72 -7.94 3.68 -8.77
CA GLU A 72 -7.34 4.80 -9.49
C GLU A 72 -5.84 4.61 -9.73
N VAL A 73 -5.17 3.78 -8.94
CA VAL A 73 -3.72 3.55 -9.04
C VAL A 73 -3.37 2.15 -9.53
N ALA A 74 -4.36 1.29 -9.72
CA ALA A 74 -4.14 -0.12 -10.05
C ALA A 74 -3.31 -0.29 -11.32
N ASP A 75 -3.57 0.50 -12.37
CA ASP A 75 -2.85 0.38 -13.62
C ASP A 75 -1.37 0.76 -13.46
N GLU A 76 -1.08 1.81 -12.71
CA GLU A 76 0.30 2.22 -12.43
C GLU A 76 1.04 1.16 -11.62
N PHE A 77 0.35 0.59 -10.63
CA PHE A 77 0.91 -0.47 -9.80
C PHE A 77 1.22 -1.72 -10.64
N LEU A 78 0.27 -2.16 -11.46
CA LEU A 78 0.48 -3.32 -12.34
C LEU A 78 1.58 -3.08 -13.35
N ALA A 79 1.70 -1.87 -13.87
CA ALA A 79 2.78 -1.52 -14.79
C ALA A 79 4.16 -1.56 -14.11
N PHE A 80 4.21 -1.25 -12.81
CA PHE A 80 5.45 -1.31 -12.06
C PHE A 80 5.92 -2.75 -11.82
N ILE A 81 4.99 -3.61 -11.45
CA ILE A 81 5.32 -5.02 -11.18
C ILE A 81 5.22 -5.87 -12.47
#